data_12cb3c655db868bef89b5c585d973ff9
#
_entry.id   12cb3c655db868bef89b5c585d973ff9
#
_cell.length_a   1.000
_cell.length_b   1.000
_cell.length_c   1.000
_cell.angle_alpha   90.00
_cell.angle_beta   90.00
_cell.angle_gamma   90.00
#
_symmetry.space_group_name_H-M   'P 1'
#
loop_
_entity.id
_entity.type
_entity.pdbx_description
1 polymer ?
#
loop_
_entity_poly.entity_id
_entity_poly.type
_entity_poly.pdbx_seq_one_letter_code
_entity_poly.pdbx_strand_id
1 'polypeptide(L)'
;TFADRIGTEWIREQPDPWMAGFRRRVADLGVTVFLSHPERDARTGALHNSVFVIGPDGAILGTHRKINTLRVGSEAWSTPGDEVAAIAVAPVGRVGVLVCADAYSPWIAKSLAAQGARLLVSSAAWAPGMHGPNGEWEQCTLDTGLPLVVCNRTGPDETMSFAAAESVVVAGGRKLLSLRSERSAIFAIDWNAEAQRLAGEPGRRIDL
;
A
#
# COMPACT_ATOMS: atom_id res chain seq x y z
N THR A 1 4.39 -9.93 19.28
CA THR A 1 4.15 -9.54 17.88
C THR A 1 4.40 -10.72 16.93
N PHE A 2 4.06 -10.58 15.65
CA PHE A 2 4.36 -11.58 14.64
C PHE A 2 5.86 -11.91 14.59
N ALA A 3 6.71 -10.89 14.55
CA ALA A 3 8.17 -11.07 14.55
C ALA A 3 8.71 -11.68 15.85
N ASP A 4 8.11 -11.38 17.00
CA ASP A 4 8.51 -11.97 18.27
C ASP A 4 8.21 -13.46 18.34
N ARG A 5 7.20 -13.94 17.58
CA ARG A 5 6.75 -15.33 17.59
C ARG A 5 7.45 -16.21 16.56
N ILE A 6 7.69 -15.68 15.38
CA ILE A 6 8.27 -16.43 14.24
C ILE A 6 9.68 -15.97 13.86
N GLY A 7 10.22 -14.95 14.53
CA GLY A 7 11.52 -14.35 14.19
C GLY A 7 11.49 -13.52 12.91
N THR A 8 12.65 -13.14 12.44
CA THR A 8 12.84 -12.35 11.19
C THR A 8 13.79 -13.03 10.20
N GLU A 9 14.27 -14.22 10.49
CA GLU A 9 15.25 -14.96 9.67
C GLU A 9 14.68 -15.36 8.31
N TRP A 10 13.36 -15.42 8.19
CA TRP A 10 12.65 -15.73 6.95
C TRP A 10 12.62 -14.55 5.97
N ILE A 11 12.85 -13.31 6.45
CA ILE A 11 12.90 -12.12 5.59
C ILE A 11 14.16 -12.17 4.75
N ARG A 12 14.02 -12.09 3.44
CA ARG A 12 15.11 -12.23 2.47
C ARG A 12 15.38 -10.94 1.71
N GLU A 13 16.58 -10.88 1.15
CA GLU A 13 16.91 -9.89 0.12
C GLU A 13 16.00 -10.05 -1.09
N GLN A 14 15.71 -8.96 -1.77
CA GLN A 14 14.82 -9.01 -2.91
C GLN A 14 15.57 -8.74 -4.23
N PRO A 15 15.26 -9.48 -5.31
CA PRO A 15 14.30 -10.60 -5.37
C PRO A 15 14.90 -11.92 -4.84
N ASP A 16 14.15 -12.62 -4.02
CA ASP A 16 14.42 -14.00 -3.64
C ASP A 16 13.65 -15.00 -4.52
N PRO A 17 13.78 -16.33 -4.34
CA PRO A 17 13.08 -17.30 -5.16
C PRO A 17 11.56 -17.18 -5.14
N TRP A 18 10.97 -16.81 -3.98
CA TRP A 18 9.52 -16.57 -3.87
C TRP A 18 9.12 -15.33 -4.68
N MET A 19 9.79 -14.21 -4.46
CA MET A 19 9.55 -12.96 -5.18
C MET A 19 9.76 -13.16 -6.69
N ALA A 20 10.80 -13.89 -7.10
CA ALA A 20 11.03 -14.21 -8.50
C ALA A 20 9.88 -15.02 -9.10
N GLY A 21 9.32 -16.00 -8.36
CA GLY A 21 8.14 -16.76 -8.75
C GLY A 21 6.89 -15.87 -8.86
N PHE A 22 6.67 -15.01 -7.89
CA PHE A 22 5.56 -14.05 -7.89
C PHE A 22 5.62 -13.10 -9.09
N ARG A 23 6.80 -12.52 -9.36
CA ARG A 23 7.03 -11.62 -10.49
C ARG A 23 6.75 -12.31 -11.85
N ARG A 24 7.11 -13.58 -12.02
CA ARG A 24 6.74 -14.35 -13.22
C ARG A 24 5.22 -14.43 -13.39
N ARG A 25 4.49 -14.70 -12.29
CA ARG A 25 3.01 -14.72 -12.33
C ARG A 25 2.42 -13.37 -12.69
N VAL A 26 2.99 -12.28 -12.19
CA VAL A 26 2.57 -10.91 -12.56
C VAL A 26 2.77 -10.69 -14.05
N ALA A 27 3.91 -11.14 -14.61
CA ALA A 27 4.18 -11.05 -16.04
C ALA A 27 3.23 -11.90 -16.88
N ASP A 28 2.94 -13.13 -16.46
CA ASP A 28 1.98 -14.02 -17.14
C ASP A 28 0.58 -13.41 -17.24
N LEU A 29 0.19 -12.63 -16.23
CA LEU A 29 -1.10 -11.93 -16.18
C LEU A 29 -1.10 -10.57 -16.88
N GLY A 30 0.07 -9.99 -17.15
CA GLY A 30 0.21 -8.67 -17.75
C GLY A 30 -0.35 -7.53 -16.92
N VAL A 31 -0.29 -7.64 -15.58
CA VAL A 31 -0.85 -6.66 -14.64
C VAL A 31 0.24 -5.90 -13.88
N THR A 32 -0.07 -4.71 -13.37
CA THR A 32 0.79 -4.04 -12.39
C THR A 32 0.32 -4.35 -10.98
N VAL A 33 1.25 -4.71 -10.10
CA VAL A 33 0.95 -5.06 -8.70
C VAL A 33 1.73 -4.16 -7.73
N PHE A 34 1.03 -3.66 -6.72
CA PHE A 34 1.61 -3.01 -5.55
C PHE A 34 1.64 -4.03 -4.42
N LEU A 35 2.79 -4.68 -4.24
CA LEU A 35 2.97 -5.78 -3.30
C LEU A 35 3.59 -5.29 -1.99
N SER A 36 2.84 -5.32 -0.89
CA SER A 36 3.41 -5.13 0.44
C SER A 36 4.14 -6.40 0.88
N HIS A 37 5.43 -6.29 1.16
CA HIS A 37 6.28 -7.43 1.51
C HIS A 37 7.45 -7.00 2.39
N PRO A 38 7.85 -7.77 3.41
CA PRO A 38 9.08 -7.52 4.16
C PRO A 38 10.31 -7.64 3.26
N GLU A 39 11.24 -6.73 3.48
CA GLU A 39 12.49 -6.65 2.73
C GLU A 39 13.70 -6.69 3.67
N ARG A 40 14.74 -7.42 3.28
CA ARG A 40 16.09 -7.30 3.84
C ARG A 40 16.95 -6.54 2.85
N ASP A 41 17.51 -5.42 3.28
CA ASP A 41 18.46 -4.65 2.46
C ASP A 41 19.78 -5.43 2.32
N ALA A 42 20.16 -5.73 1.09
CA ALA A 42 21.33 -6.54 0.78
C ALA A 42 22.65 -5.91 1.25
N ARG A 43 22.70 -4.57 1.30
CA ARG A 43 23.93 -3.84 1.65
C ARG A 43 24.09 -3.67 3.15
N THR A 44 23.00 -3.41 3.87
CA THR A 44 23.02 -3.06 5.30
C THR A 44 22.52 -4.17 6.20
N GLY A 45 21.78 -5.15 5.66
CA GLY A 45 21.05 -6.16 6.41
C GLY A 45 19.83 -5.64 7.15
N ALA A 46 19.51 -4.33 7.03
CA ALA A 46 18.33 -3.73 7.65
C ALA A 46 17.05 -4.35 7.10
N LEU A 47 16.05 -4.45 7.98
CA LEU A 47 14.74 -4.97 7.62
C LEU A 47 13.75 -3.83 7.41
N HIS A 48 12.99 -3.88 6.33
CA HIS A 48 12.02 -2.85 5.99
C HIS A 48 10.63 -3.42 5.73
N ASN A 49 9.62 -2.65 6.05
CA ASN A 49 8.26 -2.85 5.58
C ASN A 49 8.12 -2.11 4.25
N SER A 50 8.05 -2.85 3.14
CA SER A 50 8.19 -2.29 1.80
C SER A 50 6.97 -2.59 0.93
N VAL A 51 6.70 -1.68 -0.03
CA VAL A 51 5.81 -1.95 -1.17
C VAL A 51 6.65 -1.96 -2.42
N PHE A 52 6.65 -3.11 -3.11
CA PHE A 52 7.26 -3.27 -4.42
C PHE A 52 6.21 -3.00 -5.49
N VAL A 53 6.50 -2.08 -6.41
CA VAL A 53 5.66 -1.85 -7.58
C VAL A 53 6.22 -2.71 -8.71
N ILE A 54 5.46 -3.73 -9.11
CA ILE A 54 5.86 -4.72 -10.11
C ILE A 54 5.06 -4.47 -11.38
N GLY A 55 5.75 -4.22 -12.47
CA GLY A 55 5.15 -3.93 -13.77
C GLY A 55 4.59 -5.17 -14.50
N PRO A 56 3.89 -4.96 -15.62
CA PRO A 56 3.22 -6.02 -16.35
C PRO A 56 4.18 -7.01 -17.05
N ASP A 57 5.46 -6.69 -17.07
CA ASP A 57 6.55 -7.58 -17.53
C ASP A 57 7.24 -8.31 -16.36
N GLY A 58 6.77 -8.12 -15.12
CA GLY A 58 7.36 -8.64 -13.92
C GLY A 58 8.59 -7.85 -13.41
N ALA A 59 8.97 -6.73 -14.05
CA ALA A 59 10.04 -5.88 -13.57
C ALA A 59 9.61 -5.11 -12.31
N ILE A 60 10.53 -4.91 -11.36
CA ILE A 60 10.31 -3.99 -10.24
C ILE A 60 10.51 -2.57 -10.77
N LEU A 61 9.42 -1.81 -10.86
CA LEU A 61 9.40 -0.42 -11.32
C LEU A 61 9.91 0.55 -10.25
N GLY A 62 9.77 0.17 -8.99
CA GLY A 62 10.21 0.92 -7.85
C GLY A 62 9.80 0.27 -6.53
N THR A 63 10.37 0.76 -5.45
CA THR A 63 10.09 0.28 -4.09
C THR A 63 9.90 1.48 -3.18
N HIS A 64 8.89 1.42 -2.32
CA HIS A 64 8.71 2.36 -1.22
C HIS A 64 8.91 1.62 0.10
N ARG A 65 9.88 2.04 0.90
CA ARG A 65 10.10 1.58 2.27
C ARG A 65 9.32 2.48 3.22
N LYS A 66 8.47 1.91 4.05
CA LYS A 66 7.65 2.67 5.01
C LYS A 66 8.51 3.60 5.85
N ILE A 67 8.14 4.85 5.92
CA ILE A 67 8.86 5.91 6.65
C ILE A 67 8.38 6.00 8.10
N ASN A 68 7.06 6.03 8.31
CA ASN A 68 6.47 6.08 9.64
C ASN A 68 6.29 4.68 10.22
N THR A 69 7.40 4.01 10.54
CA THR A 69 7.34 2.70 11.21
C THR A 69 6.90 2.87 12.66
N LEU A 70 6.04 1.96 13.11
CA LEU A 70 5.62 1.90 14.50
C LEU A 70 6.67 1.13 15.30
N ARG A 71 7.34 1.81 16.24
CA ARG A 71 8.39 1.19 17.09
C ARG A 71 7.83 0.24 18.14
N VAL A 72 6.52 0.08 18.19
CA VAL A 72 5.81 -0.78 19.15
C VAL A 72 4.86 -1.71 18.39
N GLY A 73 4.52 -2.84 18.99
CA GLY A 73 3.59 -3.78 18.40
C GLY A 73 4.20 -4.58 17.26
N SER A 74 3.41 -4.87 16.24
CA SER A 74 3.74 -5.82 15.16
C SER A 74 4.83 -5.36 14.19
N GLU A 75 5.30 -4.13 14.28
CA GLU A 75 6.24 -3.52 13.33
C GLU A 75 7.57 -3.11 13.96
N ALA A 76 7.82 -3.44 15.24
CA ALA A 76 9.05 -3.07 15.94
C ALA A 76 10.34 -3.58 15.28
N TRP A 77 10.24 -4.58 14.41
CA TRP A 77 11.33 -5.15 13.64
C TRP A 77 11.77 -4.29 12.45
N SER A 78 10.94 -3.33 12.01
CA SER A 78 11.14 -2.60 10.76
C SER A 78 11.95 -1.32 10.96
N THR A 79 12.99 -1.16 10.14
CA THR A 79 13.75 0.07 10.00
C THR A 79 12.98 1.04 9.10
N PRO A 80 12.85 2.32 9.48
CA PRO A 80 12.25 3.33 8.61
C PRO A 80 12.97 3.45 7.26
N GLY A 81 12.21 3.73 6.20
CA GLY A 81 12.74 4.25 4.95
C GLY A 81 13.14 5.71 5.09
N ASP A 82 13.97 6.20 4.18
CA ASP A 82 14.50 7.56 4.16
C ASP A 82 14.25 8.28 2.82
N GLU A 83 13.63 7.61 1.86
CA GLU A 83 13.38 8.12 0.53
C GLU A 83 11.89 8.07 0.16
N VAL A 84 11.43 9.13 -0.51
CA VAL A 84 10.09 9.24 -1.08
C VAL A 84 10.21 9.52 -2.57
N ALA A 85 9.77 8.57 -3.40
CA ALA A 85 9.82 8.68 -4.85
C ALA A 85 8.48 8.34 -5.51
N ALA A 86 8.03 9.21 -6.42
CA ALA A 86 6.88 8.89 -7.26
C ALA A 86 7.31 7.99 -8.41
N ILE A 87 6.64 6.84 -8.57
CA ILE A 87 6.99 5.75 -9.48
C ILE A 87 6.18 5.86 -10.78
N ALA A 88 6.82 5.71 -11.93
CA ALA A 88 6.14 5.70 -13.22
C ALA A 88 5.38 4.38 -13.42
N VAL A 89 4.06 4.45 -13.66
CA VAL A 89 3.16 3.31 -13.82
C VAL A 89 2.21 3.57 -14.99
N ALA A 90 2.43 2.90 -16.12
CA ALA A 90 1.52 3.02 -17.26
C ALA A 90 0.19 2.28 -16.99
N PRO A 91 -0.96 2.78 -17.46
CA PRO A 91 -1.18 4.05 -18.16
C PRO A 91 -1.44 5.24 -17.21
N VAL A 92 -1.37 5.06 -15.89
CA VAL A 92 -1.77 6.05 -14.88
C VAL A 92 -0.85 7.28 -14.87
N GLY A 93 0.42 7.10 -15.20
CA GLY A 93 1.46 8.12 -15.08
C GLY A 93 2.31 7.88 -13.84
N ARG A 94 2.64 8.93 -13.07
CA ARG A 94 3.37 8.76 -11.81
C ARG A 94 2.41 8.46 -10.66
N VAL A 95 2.76 7.49 -9.85
CA VAL A 95 1.99 7.06 -8.67
C VAL A 95 2.83 7.26 -7.42
N GLY A 96 2.25 7.85 -6.39
CA GLY A 96 2.83 7.95 -5.07
C GLY A 96 2.40 6.75 -4.22
N VAL A 97 3.35 6.13 -3.53
CA VAL A 97 3.08 5.00 -2.64
C VAL A 97 3.20 5.42 -1.19
N LEU A 98 2.24 5.01 -0.38
CA LEU A 98 2.21 5.16 1.08
C LEU A 98 2.03 3.79 1.72
N VAL A 99 2.50 3.62 2.96
CA VAL A 99 2.22 2.43 3.75
C VAL A 99 1.56 2.83 5.07
N CYS A 100 0.24 2.57 5.18
CA CYS A 100 -0.49 2.67 6.45
C CYS A 100 -0.22 4.04 7.16
N ALA A 101 0.53 4.02 8.25
CA ALA A 101 0.88 5.18 9.09
C ALA A 101 1.73 6.27 8.38
N ASP A 102 2.19 6.07 7.15
CA ASP A 102 2.78 7.17 6.37
C ASP A 102 1.80 8.32 6.18
N ALA A 103 0.49 8.03 6.20
CA ALA A 103 -0.56 9.03 6.14
C ALA A 103 -0.58 10.02 7.33
N TYR A 104 0.06 9.70 8.46
CA TYR A 104 0.24 10.65 9.57
C TYR A 104 1.21 11.79 9.26
N SER A 105 2.03 11.64 8.23
CA SER A 105 3.04 12.63 7.85
C SER A 105 2.69 13.31 6.53
N PRO A 106 2.01 14.48 6.56
CA PRO A 106 1.55 15.17 5.35
C PRO A 106 2.66 15.48 4.35
N TRP A 107 3.91 15.64 4.80
CA TRP A 107 5.03 15.92 3.93
C TRP A 107 5.32 14.79 2.94
N ILE A 108 5.02 13.52 3.28
CA ILE A 108 5.24 12.37 2.39
C ILE A 108 4.34 12.49 1.18
N ALA A 109 3.03 12.63 1.38
CA ALA A 109 2.07 12.80 0.29
C ALA A 109 2.34 14.08 -0.54
N LYS A 110 2.69 15.19 0.12
CA LYS A 110 3.05 16.46 -0.56
C LYS A 110 4.31 16.31 -1.40
N SER A 111 5.32 15.59 -0.92
CA SER A 111 6.54 15.32 -1.70
C SER A 111 6.24 14.48 -2.94
N LEU A 112 5.36 13.49 -2.83
CA LEU A 112 4.93 12.68 -3.98
C LEU A 112 4.16 13.52 -5.00
N ALA A 113 3.25 14.39 -4.55
CA ALA A 113 2.53 15.32 -5.41
C ALA A 113 3.49 16.29 -6.14
N ALA A 114 4.46 16.86 -5.42
CA ALA A 114 5.48 17.75 -6.00
C ALA A 114 6.34 17.06 -7.07
N GLN A 115 6.52 15.73 -6.98
CA GLN A 115 7.19 14.91 -8.00
C GLN A 115 6.29 14.53 -9.18
N GLY A 116 5.07 15.06 -9.25
CA GLY A 116 4.13 14.86 -10.34
C GLY A 116 3.32 13.56 -10.23
N ALA A 117 3.15 13.01 -9.03
CA ALA A 117 2.19 11.93 -8.83
C ALA A 117 0.78 12.39 -9.23
N ARG A 118 0.02 11.49 -9.83
CA ARG A 118 -1.37 11.69 -10.26
C ARG A 118 -2.36 10.85 -9.47
N LEU A 119 -1.86 9.88 -8.73
CA LEU A 119 -2.62 8.97 -7.88
C LEU A 119 -1.75 8.61 -6.69
N LEU A 120 -2.35 8.51 -5.52
CA LEU A 120 -1.75 7.91 -4.34
C LEU A 120 -2.32 6.50 -4.14
N VAL A 121 -1.46 5.55 -3.79
CA VAL A 121 -1.84 4.16 -3.45
C VAL A 121 -1.28 3.85 -2.08
N SER A 122 -2.08 3.25 -1.21
CA SER A 122 -1.64 2.82 0.11
C SER A 122 -1.98 1.36 0.36
N SER A 123 -0.98 0.59 0.79
CA SER A 123 -1.18 -0.71 1.43
C SER A 123 -1.28 -0.50 2.94
N ALA A 124 -2.28 -1.08 3.58
CA ALA A 124 -2.51 -0.88 4.99
C ALA A 124 -2.89 -2.16 5.74
N ALA A 125 -2.46 -2.25 7.00
CA ALA A 125 -3.00 -3.12 8.02
C ALA A 125 -3.44 -2.20 9.17
N TRP A 126 -4.52 -1.45 8.96
CA TRP A 126 -4.96 -0.37 9.83
C TRP A 126 -6.38 -0.64 10.29
N ALA A 127 -6.48 -1.27 11.46
CA ALA A 127 -7.76 -1.56 12.09
C ALA A 127 -8.39 -0.28 12.66
N PRO A 128 -9.72 -0.14 12.64
CA PRO A 128 -10.41 0.93 13.33
C PRO A 128 -10.20 0.84 14.85
N GLY A 129 -10.15 1.98 15.52
CA GLY A 129 -9.93 2.06 16.97
C GLY A 129 -9.19 3.32 17.36
N MET A 130 -8.58 3.32 18.55
CA MET A 130 -7.90 4.51 19.11
C MET A 130 -6.79 5.06 18.19
N HIS A 131 -6.09 4.19 17.49
CA HIS A 131 -5.01 4.53 16.55
C HIS A 131 -5.38 4.21 15.11
N GLY A 132 -6.66 3.94 14.84
CA GLY A 132 -7.16 3.65 13.51
C GLY A 132 -7.28 4.92 12.66
N PRO A 133 -7.58 4.78 11.36
CA PRO A 133 -7.69 5.95 10.50
C PRO A 133 -8.82 6.87 10.96
N ASN A 134 -8.48 8.12 11.25
CA ASN A 134 -9.40 9.14 11.77
C ASN A 134 -9.46 10.36 10.83
N GLY A 135 -9.40 10.12 9.51
CA GLY A 135 -9.43 11.17 8.49
C GLY A 135 -8.07 11.46 7.85
N GLU A 136 -7.02 10.71 8.18
CA GLU A 136 -5.68 10.93 7.62
C GLU A 136 -5.66 10.74 6.10
N TRP A 137 -6.39 9.75 5.59
CA TRP A 137 -6.50 9.52 4.15
C TRP A 137 -7.25 10.66 3.44
N GLU A 138 -8.34 11.13 4.05
CA GLU A 138 -9.10 12.29 3.58
C GLU A 138 -8.21 13.54 3.56
N GLN A 139 -7.44 13.74 4.65
CA GLN A 139 -6.51 14.86 4.76
C GLN A 139 -5.40 14.81 3.71
N CYS A 140 -4.84 13.62 3.42
CA CYS A 140 -3.86 13.46 2.34
C CYS A 140 -4.41 13.96 1.00
N THR A 141 -5.69 13.68 0.69
CA THR A 141 -6.30 14.10 -0.57
C THR A 141 -6.62 15.60 -0.61
N LEU A 142 -6.93 16.21 0.54
CA LEU A 142 -7.08 17.67 0.65
C LEU A 142 -5.75 18.39 0.46
N ASP A 143 -4.71 17.88 1.12
CA ASP A 143 -3.38 18.49 1.11
C ASP A 143 -2.69 18.44 -0.26
N THR A 144 -3.02 17.43 -1.06
CA THR A 144 -2.34 17.18 -2.35
C THR A 144 -3.21 17.45 -3.57
N GLY A 145 -4.53 17.45 -3.41
CA GLY A 145 -5.48 17.45 -4.52
C GLY A 145 -5.53 16.11 -5.29
N LEU A 146 -4.78 15.09 -4.83
CA LEU A 146 -4.69 13.80 -5.51
C LEU A 146 -5.71 12.82 -4.95
N PRO A 147 -6.28 11.93 -5.78
CA PRO A 147 -7.04 10.79 -5.29
C PRO A 147 -6.11 9.77 -4.61
N LEU A 148 -6.68 9.04 -3.65
CA LEU A 148 -6.00 7.98 -2.90
C LEU A 148 -6.81 6.69 -2.95
N VAL A 149 -6.16 5.58 -3.31
CA VAL A 149 -6.71 4.22 -3.22
C VAL A 149 -6.00 3.48 -2.11
N VAL A 150 -6.75 2.94 -1.16
CA VAL A 150 -6.23 2.16 -0.04
C VAL A 150 -6.70 0.73 -0.14
N CYS A 151 -5.75 -0.21 -0.14
CA CYS A 151 -6.00 -1.63 0.07
C CYS A 151 -5.66 -1.97 1.52
N ASN A 152 -6.68 -2.29 2.33
CA ASN A 152 -6.50 -2.57 3.74
C ASN A 152 -6.67 -4.07 4.03
N ARG A 153 -6.02 -4.53 5.08
CA ARG A 153 -6.14 -5.90 5.58
C ARG A 153 -7.58 -6.21 6.01
N THR A 154 -7.98 -7.47 5.90
CA THR A 154 -9.29 -7.97 6.32
C THR A 154 -9.14 -9.09 7.37
N GLY A 155 -10.24 -9.42 8.03
CA GLY A 155 -10.35 -10.53 8.96
C GLY A 155 -9.63 -10.32 10.30
N PRO A 156 -9.76 -11.28 11.20
CA PRO A 156 -9.05 -11.27 12.49
C PRO A 156 -7.63 -11.84 12.36
N ASP A 157 -6.76 -11.41 13.25
CA ASP A 157 -5.59 -12.17 13.67
C ASP A 157 -5.61 -12.38 15.20
N GLU A 158 -4.55 -12.95 15.75
CA GLU A 158 -4.52 -13.30 17.18
C GLU A 158 -4.54 -12.08 18.11
N THR A 159 -4.11 -10.92 17.63
CA THR A 159 -3.92 -9.72 18.46
C THR A 159 -4.91 -8.61 18.12
N MET A 160 -5.52 -8.64 16.93
CA MET A 160 -6.31 -7.54 16.41
C MET A 160 -7.32 -8.02 15.37
N SER A 161 -8.47 -7.37 15.28
CA SER A 161 -9.46 -7.65 14.24
C SER A 161 -9.48 -6.53 13.19
N PHE A 162 -9.35 -6.94 11.93
CA PHE A 162 -9.50 -6.07 10.76
C PHE A 162 -10.86 -6.29 10.06
N ALA A 163 -11.79 -7.02 10.68
CA ALA A 163 -13.10 -7.30 10.08
C ALA A 163 -13.90 -6.02 9.76
N ALA A 164 -13.70 -4.97 10.56
CA ALA A 164 -14.31 -3.65 10.32
C ALA A 164 -13.39 -2.66 9.59
N ALA A 165 -12.18 -3.10 9.18
CA ALA A 165 -11.26 -2.24 8.43
C ALA A 165 -11.78 -2.01 7.01
N GLU A 166 -11.54 -0.82 6.50
CA GLU A 166 -12.03 -0.38 5.20
C GLU A 166 -10.89 -0.32 4.18
N SER A 167 -11.12 -0.90 3.00
CA SER A 167 -10.42 -0.50 1.78
C SER A 167 -11.21 0.63 1.16
N VAL A 168 -10.56 1.74 0.81
CA VAL A 168 -11.26 2.97 0.42
C VAL A 168 -10.71 3.58 -0.85
N VAL A 169 -11.56 4.34 -1.53
CA VAL A 169 -11.15 5.34 -2.51
C VAL A 169 -11.55 6.69 -1.97
N VAL A 170 -10.58 7.59 -1.88
CA VAL A 170 -10.75 8.93 -1.30
C VAL A 170 -10.34 9.99 -2.32
N ALA A 171 -11.11 11.04 -2.45
CA ALA A 171 -10.75 12.22 -3.24
C ALA A 171 -11.44 13.47 -2.69
N GLY A 172 -10.74 14.61 -2.73
CA GLY A 172 -11.28 15.90 -2.27
C GLY A 172 -11.75 15.87 -0.82
N GLY A 173 -11.05 15.15 0.05
CA GLY A 173 -11.36 15.04 1.47
C GLY A 173 -12.55 14.15 1.80
N ARG A 174 -13.02 13.30 0.87
CA ARG A 174 -14.20 12.45 1.07
C ARG A 174 -13.95 11.02 0.61
N LYS A 175 -14.47 10.06 1.35
CA LYS A 175 -14.54 8.67 0.89
C LYS A 175 -15.59 8.57 -0.22
N LEU A 176 -15.14 8.26 -1.43
CA LEU A 176 -16.00 8.00 -2.58
C LEU A 176 -16.49 6.55 -2.57
N LEU A 177 -15.67 5.64 -2.05
CA LEU A 177 -15.97 4.22 -1.92
C LEU A 177 -15.37 3.71 -0.61
N SER A 178 -16.13 2.87 0.10
CA SER A 178 -15.69 2.16 1.29
C SER A 178 -16.15 0.71 1.20
N LEU A 179 -15.19 -0.21 1.29
CA LEU A 179 -15.39 -1.64 1.09
C LEU A 179 -14.83 -2.39 2.30
N ARG A 180 -15.65 -3.28 2.87
CA ARG A 180 -15.30 -4.12 4.02
C ARG A 180 -15.46 -5.58 3.67
N SER A 181 -14.63 -6.41 4.28
CA SER A 181 -14.78 -7.86 4.17
C SER A 181 -14.20 -8.56 5.40
N GLU A 182 -14.89 -9.57 5.87
CA GLU A 182 -14.39 -10.46 6.92
C GLU A 182 -13.42 -11.51 6.38
N ARG A 183 -13.44 -11.73 5.06
CA ARG A 183 -12.59 -12.68 4.34
C ARG A 183 -11.81 -11.97 3.25
N SER A 184 -10.78 -12.64 2.74
CA SER A 184 -10.07 -12.17 1.55
C SER A 184 -11.05 -12.01 0.38
N ALA A 185 -11.00 -10.85 -0.27
CA ALA A 185 -11.84 -10.53 -1.41
C ALA A 185 -11.07 -9.63 -2.38
N ILE A 186 -11.47 -9.66 -3.65
CA ILE A 186 -11.03 -8.69 -4.65
C ILE A 186 -12.13 -7.67 -4.83
N PHE A 187 -11.78 -6.39 -4.78
CA PHE A 187 -12.65 -5.30 -5.13
C PHE A 187 -12.16 -4.68 -6.44
N ALA A 188 -12.92 -4.87 -7.51
CA ALA A 188 -12.63 -4.28 -8.80
C ALA A 188 -13.30 -2.91 -8.91
N ILE A 189 -12.52 -1.90 -9.24
CA ILE A 189 -12.99 -0.53 -9.48
C ILE A 189 -12.56 -0.09 -10.87
N ASP A 190 -13.40 0.67 -11.55
CA ASP A 190 -13.06 1.28 -12.82
C ASP A 190 -12.47 2.67 -12.57
N TRP A 191 -11.28 2.90 -13.11
CA TRP A 191 -10.57 4.16 -12.99
C TRP A 191 -10.39 4.83 -14.35
N ASN A 192 -10.88 6.06 -14.47
CA ASN A 192 -10.60 6.88 -15.64
C ASN A 192 -9.25 7.60 -15.45
N ALA A 193 -8.23 7.11 -16.12
CA ALA A 193 -6.86 7.63 -15.98
C ALA A 193 -6.71 9.07 -16.55
N GLU A 194 -7.49 9.44 -17.55
CA GLU A 194 -7.48 10.78 -18.12
C GLU A 194 -8.18 11.78 -17.21
N ALA A 195 -9.38 11.47 -16.76
CA ALA A 195 -10.17 12.32 -15.87
C ALA A 195 -9.73 12.21 -14.40
N GLN A 196 -8.81 11.30 -14.06
CA GLN A 196 -8.30 11.05 -12.69
C GLN A 196 -9.40 10.84 -11.65
N ARG A 197 -10.39 9.99 -11.99
CA ARG A 197 -11.54 9.71 -11.11
C ARG A 197 -12.06 8.29 -11.32
N LEU A 198 -12.86 7.84 -10.37
CA LEU A 198 -13.66 6.63 -10.55
C LEU A 198 -14.57 6.77 -11.77
N ALA A 199 -14.66 5.70 -12.56
CA ALA A 199 -15.55 5.58 -13.70
C ALA A 199 -16.58 4.47 -13.42
N GLY A 200 -17.85 4.71 -13.77
CA GLY A 200 -18.90 3.70 -13.66
C GLY A 200 -19.47 3.48 -12.24
N GLU A 201 -20.08 2.32 -12.04
CA GLU A 201 -20.70 1.89 -10.79
C GLU A 201 -19.65 1.65 -9.68
N PRO A 202 -20.02 1.81 -8.40
CA PRO A 202 -19.13 1.49 -7.29
C PRO A 202 -18.69 0.02 -7.34
N GLY A 203 -17.45 -0.19 -6.98
CA GLY A 203 -16.66 -1.38 -7.16
C GLY A 203 -17.35 -2.74 -6.99
N ARG A 204 -17.06 -3.64 -7.88
CA ARG A 204 -17.55 -5.02 -7.86
C ARG A 204 -16.69 -5.88 -6.91
N ARG A 205 -17.35 -6.54 -5.95
CA ARG A 205 -16.71 -7.53 -5.09
C ARG A 205 -16.66 -8.89 -5.79
N ILE A 206 -15.49 -9.55 -5.66
CA ILE A 206 -15.27 -10.94 -6.08
C ILE A 206 -14.78 -11.68 -4.84
N ASP A 207 -15.56 -12.63 -4.34
CA ASP A 207 -15.15 -13.50 -3.24
C ASP A 207 -14.20 -14.60 -3.75
N LEU A 208 -13.18 -14.91 -2.94
CA LEU A 208 -12.13 -15.88 -3.23
C LEU A 208 -12.40 -17.22 -2.53
#